data_4b806aedb6fe18b06b7434381e4b6e31
#
_entry.id   4b806aedb6fe18b06b7434381e4b6e31
#
_cell.length_a   1.000
_cell.length_b   1.000
_cell.length_c   1.000
_cell.angle_alpha   90.00
_cell.angle_beta   90.00
_cell.angle_gamma   90.00
#
_symmetry.space_group_name_H-M   'P 1'
#
loop_
_entity.id
_entity.type
_entity.pdbx_description
1 polymer ?
#
loop_
_entity_poly.entity_id
_entity_poly.type
_entity_poly.pdbx_seq_one_letter_code
_entity_poly.pdbx_strand_id
1 'polypeptide(L)'
;MNTIITGTQSKAADRYAIDVMKIPSLELMETASRKAAEELASRFGPETDILICCGTGNNGADGVCMGRILLDKGYRKIRLALCGDPAKETEEFRFQMETWKARPEHTQPMRFVSAESDPAPAEPNPAPAEPDSAPDNAAGGEIRIPFLPDTGVLVDAVFGIGLHRPVEGVYRDFLAEMVRIRKTFTLAVDVPSGINSDTGEVMGIAVQADVTVTFGRSKTGLVRAEGPAFAGEILVKEIGIPEEAYEAAVRQYPD
;
A
#
# COMPACT_ATOMS: atom_id res chain seq x y z
N MET A 1 -0.88 -6.34 -28.97
CA MET A 1 -1.57 -5.76 -27.81
C MET A 1 -0.56 -4.99 -27.00
N ASN A 2 -0.87 -3.77 -26.61
CA ASN A 2 0.07 -2.95 -25.82
C ASN A 2 0.06 -3.51 -24.39
N THR A 3 1.16 -4.09 -23.93
CA THR A 3 1.28 -4.68 -22.58
C THR A 3 1.65 -3.64 -21.52
N ILE A 4 1.93 -2.41 -21.95
CA ILE A 4 2.32 -1.27 -21.11
C ILE A 4 1.32 -0.16 -21.39
N ILE A 5 0.77 0.43 -20.32
CA ILE A 5 -0.22 1.52 -20.37
C ILE A 5 0.15 2.62 -19.37
N THR A 6 -0.39 3.82 -19.57
CA THR A 6 -0.29 4.88 -18.57
C THR A 6 -1.17 4.57 -17.35
N GLY A 7 -0.87 5.15 -16.19
CA GLY A 7 -1.75 5.07 -15.01
C GLY A 7 -3.13 5.67 -15.31
N THR A 8 -3.18 6.70 -16.15
CA THR A 8 -4.44 7.31 -16.63
C THR A 8 -5.27 6.28 -17.43
N GLN A 9 -4.65 5.55 -18.35
CA GLN A 9 -5.30 4.48 -19.11
C GLN A 9 -5.72 3.31 -18.19
N SER A 10 -4.85 2.92 -17.22
CA SER A 10 -5.19 1.88 -16.24
C SER A 10 -6.44 2.27 -15.44
N LYS A 11 -6.49 3.49 -14.90
CA LYS A 11 -7.65 4.01 -14.17
C LYS A 11 -8.93 4.06 -15.04
N ALA A 12 -8.79 4.35 -16.33
CA ALA A 12 -9.92 4.35 -17.26
C ALA A 12 -10.42 2.93 -17.54
N ALA A 13 -9.51 1.94 -17.66
CA ALA A 13 -9.87 0.52 -17.83
C ALA A 13 -10.59 -0.02 -16.60
N ASP A 14 -10.09 0.27 -15.38
CA ASP A 14 -10.77 -0.08 -14.12
C ASP A 14 -12.20 0.48 -14.08
N ARG A 15 -12.33 1.79 -14.39
CA ARG A 15 -13.64 2.45 -14.41
C ARG A 15 -14.59 1.83 -15.45
N TYR A 16 -14.09 1.51 -16.64
CA TYR A 16 -14.90 0.84 -17.68
C TYR A 16 -15.37 -0.54 -17.21
N ALA A 17 -14.46 -1.32 -16.61
CA ALA A 17 -14.80 -2.63 -16.07
C ALA A 17 -15.89 -2.53 -14.97
N ILE A 18 -15.80 -1.54 -14.09
CA ILE A 18 -16.76 -1.36 -12.99
C ILE A 18 -18.07 -0.75 -13.49
N ASP A 19 -18.01 0.38 -14.22
CA ASP A 19 -19.20 1.18 -14.54
C ASP A 19 -19.99 0.62 -15.73
N VAL A 20 -19.29 0.06 -16.75
CA VAL A 20 -19.89 -0.44 -17.98
C VAL A 20 -20.12 -1.93 -17.91
N MET A 21 -19.08 -2.69 -17.56
CA MET A 21 -19.15 -4.17 -17.54
C MET A 21 -19.73 -4.71 -16.23
N LYS A 22 -19.95 -3.84 -15.22
CA LYS A 22 -20.55 -4.16 -13.91
C LYS A 22 -19.77 -5.18 -13.10
N ILE A 23 -18.44 -5.22 -13.27
CA ILE A 23 -17.57 -6.03 -12.42
C ILE A 23 -17.42 -5.29 -11.07
N PRO A 24 -17.76 -5.91 -9.92
CA PRO A 24 -17.64 -5.25 -8.63
C PRO A 24 -16.21 -4.82 -8.32
N SER A 25 -16.01 -3.58 -7.87
CA SER A 25 -14.66 -3.07 -7.50
C SER A 25 -13.97 -3.94 -6.44
N LEU A 26 -14.73 -4.43 -5.46
CA LEU A 26 -14.23 -5.32 -4.42
C LEU A 26 -13.77 -6.68 -4.95
N GLU A 27 -14.34 -7.18 -6.04
CA GLU A 27 -13.91 -8.44 -6.68
C GLU A 27 -12.54 -8.27 -7.37
N LEU A 28 -12.37 -7.17 -8.10
CA LEU A 28 -11.09 -6.80 -8.71
C LEU A 28 -10.02 -6.62 -7.64
N MET A 29 -10.33 -5.90 -6.56
CA MET A 29 -9.46 -5.66 -5.42
C MET A 29 -9.07 -6.97 -4.71
N GLU A 30 -10.02 -7.85 -4.43
CA GLU A 30 -9.77 -9.16 -3.80
C GLU A 30 -8.83 -10.01 -4.67
N THR A 31 -9.01 -9.96 -6.00
CA THR A 31 -8.16 -10.69 -6.94
C THR A 31 -6.75 -10.11 -6.98
N ALA A 32 -6.62 -8.78 -7.05
CA ALA A 32 -5.34 -8.07 -7.03
C ALA A 32 -4.54 -8.37 -5.76
N SER A 33 -5.18 -8.18 -4.61
CA SER A 33 -4.58 -8.40 -3.29
C SER A 33 -4.18 -9.86 -3.08
N ARG A 34 -4.99 -10.81 -3.58
CA ARG A 34 -4.67 -12.24 -3.55
C ARG A 34 -3.41 -12.56 -4.35
N LYS A 35 -3.27 -11.98 -5.55
CA LYS A 35 -2.08 -12.17 -6.39
C LYS A 35 -0.82 -11.61 -5.72
N ALA A 36 -0.91 -10.46 -5.07
CA ALA A 36 0.20 -9.89 -4.31
C ALA A 36 0.54 -10.74 -3.07
N ALA A 37 -0.46 -11.22 -2.34
CA ALA A 37 -0.26 -12.11 -1.19
C ALA A 37 0.33 -13.48 -1.59
N GLU A 38 -0.08 -14.03 -2.73
CA GLU A 38 0.48 -15.28 -3.28
C GLU A 38 1.94 -15.10 -3.67
N GLU A 39 2.30 -13.98 -4.26
CA GLU A 39 3.68 -13.67 -4.62
C GLU A 39 4.56 -13.58 -3.38
N LEU A 40 4.11 -12.86 -2.33
CA LEU A 40 4.84 -12.80 -1.07
C LEU A 40 4.95 -14.18 -0.42
N ALA A 41 3.87 -14.95 -0.39
CA ALA A 41 3.84 -16.29 0.21
C ALA A 41 4.69 -17.32 -0.55
N SER A 42 4.98 -17.09 -1.83
CA SER A 42 5.90 -17.94 -2.61
C SER A 42 7.37 -17.75 -2.20
N ARG A 43 7.69 -16.61 -1.58
CA ARG A 43 9.06 -16.21 -1.19
C ARG A 43 9.33 -16.39 0.30
N PHE A 44 8.31 -16.20 1.14
CA PHE A 44 8.46 -16.14 2.59
C PHE A 44 7.43 -17.03 3.29
N GLY A 45 7.88 -17.69 4.34
CA GLY A 45 7.03 -18.57 5.16
C GLY A 45 6.19 -17.80 6.20
N PRO A 46 5.24 -18.49 6.88
CA PRO A 46 4.28 -17.88 7.80
C PRO A 46 4.88 -17.20 9.04
N GLU A 47 6.14 -17.52 9.40
CA GLU A 47 6.84 -16.92 10.53
C GLU A 47 7.48 -15.55 10.22
N THR A 48 7.39 -15.11 8.97
CA THR A 48 7.96 -13.84 8.53
C THR A 48 7.27 -12.67 9.21
N ASP A 49 8.06 -11.73 9.72
CA ASP A 49 7.59 -10.45 10.25
C ASP A 49 7.32 -9.49 9.07
N ILE A 50 6.07 -9.08 8.91
CA ILE A 50 5.60 -8.29 7.79
C ILE A 50 4.99 -6.98 8.30
N LEU A 51 5.49 -5.86 7.78
CA LEU A 51 4.89 -4.54 7.98
C LEU A 51 4.26 -4.08 6.66
N ILE A 52 2.94 -3.87 6.67
CA ILE A 52 2.19 -3.36 5.53
C ILE A 52 1.90 -1.88 5.76
N CYS A 53 2.49 -1.01 4.94
CA CYS A 53 2.31 0.43 4.98
C CYS A 53 1.23 0.84 3.99
N CYS A 54 0.12 1.38 4.50
CA CYS A 54 -1.08 1.70 3.72
C CYS A 54 -1.38 3.20 3.73
N GLY A 55 -1.69 3.76 2.55
CA GLY A 55 -2.40 5.02 2.44
C GLY A 55 -3.90 4.84 2.72
N THR A 56 -4.68 5.92 2.59
CA THR A 56 -6.15 5.90 2.80
C THR A 56 -6.96 5.65 1.52
N GLY A 57 -6.29 5.47 0.38
CA GLY A 57 -6.91 5.20 -0.93
C GLY A 57 -7.01 3.70 -1.25
N ASN A 58 -7.36 3.41 -2.53
CA ASN A 58 -7.55 2.04 -3.00
C ASN A 58 -6.27 1.19 -2.92
N ASN A 59 -5.09 1.77 -3.17
CA ASN A 59 -3.83 1.03 -2.98
C ASN A 59 -3.62 0.60 -1.52
N GLY A 60 -3.98 1.48 -0.56
CA GLY A 60 -4.00 1.12 0.86
C GLY A 60 -5.02 0.03 1.19
N ALA A 61 -6.19 0.07 0.54
CA ALA A 61 -7.20 -0.98 0.66
C ALA A 61 -6.67 -2.34 0.16
N ASP A 62 -5.94 -2.36 -0.96
CA ASP A 62 -5.24 -3.56 -1.45
C ASP A 62 -4.25 -4.09 -0.41
N GLY A 63 -3.48 -3.21 0.24
CA GLY A 63 -2.55 -3.58 1.31
C GLY A 63 -3.25 -4.22 2.51
N VAL A 64 -4.37 -3.64 2.99
CA VAL A 64 -5.17 -4.20 4.08
C VAL A 64 -5.77 -5.55 3.69
N CYS A 65 -6.33 -5.66 2.49
CA CYS A 65 -6.88 -6.90 1.93
C CYS A 65 -5.79 -7.98 1.84
N MET A 66 -4.60 -7.64 1.35
CA MET A 66 -3.45 -8.54 1.31
C MET A 66 -3.08 -9.06 2.70
N GLY A 67 -3.05 -8.17 3.71
CA GLY A 67 -2.80 -8.55 5.11
C GLY A 67 -3.81 -9.57 5.61
N ARG A 68 -5.11 -9.37 5.34
CA ARG A 68 -6.18 -10.31 5.70
C ARG A 68 -5.98 -11.68 5.03
N ILE A 69 -5.66 -11.68 3.74
CA ILE A 69 -5.42 -12.93 2.99
C ILE A 69 -4.19 -13.68 3.55
N LEU A 70 -3.16 -12.96 3.97
CA LEU A 70 -1.98 -13.57 4.60
C LEU A 70 -2.33 -14.17 5.98
N LEU A 71 -3.20 -13.52 6.79
CA LEU A 71 -3.71 -14.12 8.03
C LEU A 71 -4.43 -15.45 7.74
N ASP A 72 -5.29 -15.49 6.71
CA ASP A 72 -5.99 -16.71 6.27
C ASP A 72 -5.01 -17.81 5.81
N LYS A 73 -3.85 -17.43 5.29
CA LYS A 73 -2.76 -18.36 4.91
C LYS A 73 -1.87 -18.79 6.10
N GLY A 74 -2.18 -18.35 7.32
CA GLY A 74 -1.50 -18.77 8.54
C GLY A 74 -0.35 -17.85 9.00
N TYR A 75 -0.14 -16.69 8.36
CA TYR A 75 0.82 -15.70 8.85
C TYR A 75 0.32 -15.09 10.17
N ARG A 76 1.20 -14.86 11.13
CA ARG A 76 0.84 -14.37 12.47
C ARG A 76 1.54 -13.08 12.87
N LYS A 77 2.60 -12.71 12.15
CA LYS A 77 3.42 -11.52 12.45
C LYS A 77 3.17 -10.43 11.42
N ILE A 78 1.90 -10.01 11.28
CA ILE A 78 1.48 -8.97 10.34
C ILE A 78 1.10 -7.73 11.13
N ARG A 79 1.70 -6.60 10.76
CA ARG A 79 1.42 -5.28 11.32
C ARG A 79 0.96 -4.35 10.20
N LEU A 80 -0.06 -3.55 10.46
CA LEU A 80 -0.51 -2.49 9.56
C LEU A 80 -0.03 -1.14 10.09
N ALA A 81 0.59 -0.33 9.24
CA ALA A 81 0.88 1.07 9.49
C ALA A 81 0.11 1.93 8.49
N LEU A 82 -0.74 2.82 8.99
CA LEU A 82 -1.66 3.63 8.20
C LEU A 82 -1.19 5.08 8.20
N CYS A 83 -1.19 5.71 7.02
CA CYS A 83 -0.85 7.12 6.86
C CYS A 83 -1.94 7.84 6.08
N GLY A 84 -2.34 9.00 6.55
CA GLY A 84 -3.30 9.87 5.90
C GLY A 84 -4.48 10.24 6.78
N ASP A 85 -5.31 11.13 6.24
CA ASP A 85 -6.50 11.65 6.90
C ASP A 85 -7.64 10.61 6.86
N PRO A 86 -8.15 10.15 8.03
CA PRO A 86 -9.27 9.21 8.08
C PRO A 86 -10.53 9.71 7.35
N ALA A 87 -10.73 11.01 7.27
CA ALA A 87 -11.87 11.59 6.55
C ALA A 87 -11.80 11.38 5.03
N LYS A 88 -10.61 11.03 4.51
CA LYS A 88 -10.33 10.79 3.08
C LYS A 88 -10.22 9.30 2.72
N GLU A 89 -10.55 8.40 3.65
CA GLU A 89 -10.59 6.97 3.39
C GLU A 89 -11.64 6.65 2.31
N THR A 90 -11.25 5.84 1.31
CA THR A 90 -12.20 5.33 0.30
C THR A 90 -13.20 4.35 0.92
N GLU A 91 -14.29 4.07 0.23
CA GLU A 91 -15.27 3.08 0.69
C GLU A 91 -14.66 1.69 0.76
N GLU A 92 -13.84 1.34 -0.23
CA GLU A 92 -13.09 0.09 -0.28
C GLU A 92 -12.10 -0.03 0.90
N PHE A 93 -11.40 1.07 1.23
CA PHE A 93 -10.48 1.07 2.38
C PHE A 93 -11.23 0.82 3.69
N ARG A 94 -12.35 1.52 3.93
CA ARG A 94 -13.18 1.30 5.12
C ARG A 94 -13.69 -0.12 5.20
N PHE A 95 -14.19 -0.69 4.09
CA PHE A 95 -14.64 -2.07 4.02
C PHE A 95 -13.53 -3.05 4.39
N GLN A 96 -12.34 -2.89 3.83
CA GLN A 96 -11.21 -3.77 4.14
C GLN A 96 -10.76 -3.63 5.60
N MET A 97 -10.78 -2.43 6.16
CA MET A 97 -10.45 -2.20 7.57
C MET A 97 -11.47 -2.85 8.52
N GLU A 98 -12.76 -2.81 8.21
CA GLU A 98 -13.79 -3.52 8.98
C GLU A 98 -13.57 -5.04 8.91
N THR A 99 -13.29 -5.55 7.71
CA THR A 99 -13.01 -6.96 7.50
C THR A 99 -11.73 -7.41 8.22
N TRP A 100 -10.69 -6.57 8.26
CA TRP A 100 -9.47 -6.80 9.04
C TRP A 100 -9.78 -6.90 10.54
N LYS A 101 -10.50 -5.92 11.09
CA LYS A 101 -10.86 -5.88 12.51
C LYS A 101 -11.76 -7.04 12.96
N ALA A 102 -12.51 -7.63 12.04
CA ALA A 102 -13.34 -8.79 12.32
C ALA A 102 -12.54 -10.11 12.47
N ARG A 103 -11.24 -10.12 12.12
CA ARG A 103 -10.38 -11.31 12.28
C ARG A 103 -9.85 -11.42 13.70
N PRO A 104 -9.93 -12.58 14.35
CA PRO A 104 -9.43 -12.77 15.74
C PRO A 104 -7.91 -12.61 15.83
N GLU A 105 -7.18 -12.86 14.74
CA GLU A 105 -5.71 -12.77 14.66
C GLU A 105 -5.21 -11.38 14.24
N HIS A 106 -6.11 -10.41 13.99
CA HIS A 106 -5.69 -9.07 13.59
C HIS A 106 -4.86 -8.38 14.68
N THR A 107 -3.88 -7.59 14.23
CA THR A 107 -3.18 -6.65 15.10
C THR A 107 -3.87 -5.30 15.07
N GLN A 108 -3.79 -4.54 16.18
CA GLN A 108 -4.26 -3.16 16.18
C GLN A 108 -3.44 -2.33 15.20
N PRO A 109 -4.07 -1.68 14.20
CA PRO A 109 -3.34 -0.85 13.25
C PRO A 109 -2.65 0.34 13.92
N MET A 110 -1.43 0.61 13.48
CA MET A 110 -0.67 1.79 13.90
C MET A 110 -0.99 2.94 12.94
N ARG A 111 -1.29 4.14 13.47
CA ARG A 111 -1.38 5.34 12.64
C ARG A 111 -0.13 6.19 12.80
N PHE A 112 0.50 6.48 11.67
CA PHE A 112 1.64 7.35 11.62
C PHE A 112 1.20 8.81 11.74
N VAL A 113 1.89 9.55 12.62
CA VAL A 113 1.75 11.00 12.77
C VAL A 113 3.11 11.64 12.55
N SER A 114 3.16 12.79 11.88
CA SER A 114 4.41 13.53 11.73
C SER A 114 4.92 13.98 13.10
N ALA A 115 6.24 13.92 13.29
CA ALA A 115 6.88 14.40 14.52
C ALA A 115 6.60 15.90 14.80
N GLU A 116 6.29 16.68 13.73
CA GLU A 116 5.93 18.10 13.86
C GLU A 116 4.46 18.32 14.27
N SER A 117 3.63 17.30 14.22
CA SER A 117 2.19 17.36 14.54
C SER A 117 1.87 16.95 15.98
N ASP A 118 2.87 16.67 16.81
CA ASP A 118 2.65 16.41 18.21
C ASP A 118 2.07 17.66 18.90
N PRO A 119 0.88 17.60 19.53
CA PRO A 119 0.43 18.69 20.39
C PRO A 119 1.48 18.90 21.48
N ALA A 120 1.83 20.14 21.74
CA ALA A 120 2.78 20.52 22.78
C ALA A 120 2.61 19.67 24.04
N PRO A 121 3.70 19.21 24.68
CA PRO A 121 3.62 18.30 25.81
C PRO A 121 2.71 18.90 26.89
N ALA A 122 1.66 18.18 27.23
CA ALA A 122 0.94 18.42 28.47
C ALA A 122 1.95 18.33 29.60
N GLU A 123 1.86 19.25 30.57
CA GLU A 123 2.79 19.52 31.66
C GLU A 123 3.55 18.32 32.25
N PRO A 124 4.77 18.51 32.76
CA PRO A 124 5.66 17.44 33.14
C PRO A 124 5.06 16.63 34.28
N ASN A 125 4.80 15.38 34.05
CA ASN A 125 4.45 14.40 35.06
C ASN A 125 5.50 13.28 35.13
N PRO A 126 5.64 12.66 36.31
CA PRO A 126 6.89 12.33 36.95
C PRO A 126 7.49 11.00 36.48
N ALA A 127 8.79 10.92 36.61
CA ALA A 127 9.68 9.76 36.66
C ALA A 127 9.68 8.76 35.46
N PRO A 128 10.86 8.36 34.99
CA PRO A 128 11.00 7.46 33.85
C PRO A 128 10.52 6.07 34.21
N ALA A 129 9.56 5.57 33.43
CA ALA A 129 9.18 4.16 33.44
C ALA A 129 10.27 3.33 32.76
N GLU A 130 10.56 2.18 33.32
CA GLU A 130 11.56 1.23 32.82
C GLU A 130 11.25 0.73 31.40
N PRO A 131 12.27 0.34 30.59
CA PRO A 131 12.15 0.14 29.15
C PRO A 131 11.52 -1.19 28.70
N ASP A 132 10.76 -1.89 29.54
CA ASP A 132 10.29 -3.27 29.28
C ASP A 132 8.78 -3.49 29.38
N SER A 133 7.95 -2.50 29.11
CA SER A 133 6.50 -2.76 28.97
C SER A 133 6.02 -2.46 27.55
N ALA A 134 5.68 -3.53 26.82
CA ALA A 134 4.83 -3.42 25.65
C ALA A 134 3.55 -2.64 26.04
N PRO A 135 3.02 -1.73 25.18
CA PRO A 135 1.83 -0.96 25.52
C PRO A 135 0.66 -1.91 25.76
N ASP A 136 0.07 -1.82 26.96
CA ASP A 136 -1.07 -2.61 27.38
C ASP A 136 -2.32 -2.18 26.58
N ASN A 137 -2.76 -3.02 25.65
CA ASN A 137 -3.84 -2.79 24.67
C ASN A 137 -5.27 -2.92 25.26
N ALA A 138 -5.51 -2.42 26.44
CA ALA A 138 -6.79 -2.59 27.15
C ALA A 138 -7.82 -1.46 26.95
N ALA A 139 -7.55 -0.46 26.11
CA ALA A 139 -8.55 0.56 25.75
C ALA A 139 -8.52 0.73 24.24
N GLY A 140 -9.64 0.55 23.52
CA GLY A 140 -9.79 0.61 22.07
C GLY A 140 -9.45 1.95 21.40
N GLY A 141 -8.34 2.56 21.77
CA GLY A 141 -7.76 3.78 21.23
C GLY A 141 -6.81 3.46 20.07
N GLU A 142 -6.71 4.39 19.13
CA GLU A 142 -5.79 4.34 17.99
C GLU A 142 -4.34 4.45 18.48
N ILE A 143 -3.47 3.52 18.05
CA ILE A 143 -2.02 3.58 18.35
C ILE A 143 -1.39 4.61 17.42
N ARG A 144 -0.89 5.70 17.99
CA ARG A 144 -0.17 6.75 17.27
C ARG A 144 1.33 6.57 17.41
N ILE A 145 2.04 6.55 16.30
CA ILE A 145 3.49 6.36 16.25
C ILE A 145 4.17 7.42 15.40
N PRO A 146 5.25 8.05 15.85
CA PRO A 146 6.06 8.95 15.04
C PRO A 146 7.09 8.22 14.17
N PHE A 147 7.43 6.96 14.52
CA PHE A 147 8.45 6.17 13.86
C PHE A 147 7.93 4.77 13.51
N LEU A 148 8.32 4.26 12.33
CA LEU A 148 8.01 2.89 11.94
C LEU A 148 9.00 1.91 12.58
N PRO A 149 8.53 0.73 13.02
CA PRO A 149 9.42 -0.34 13.51
C PRO A 149 10.15 -1.04 12.37
N ASP A 150 11.35 -1.55 12.67
CA ASP A 150 12.05 -2.47 11.79
C ASP A 150 11.20 -3.72 11.50
N THR A 151 11.42 -4.35 10.35
CA THR A 151 10.64 -5.51 9.90
C THR A 151 11.49 -6.46 9.04
N GLY A 152 11.05 -7.70 8.85
CA GLY A 152 11.63 -8.60 7.86
C GLY A 152 11.23 -8.18 6.44
N VAL A 153 9.92 -8.07 6.20
CA VAL A 153 9.35 -7.68 4.91
C VAL A 153 8.52 -6.42 5.06
N LEU A 154 8.81 -5.44 4.20
CA LEU A 154 7.99 -4.24 4.02
C LEU A 154 7.07 -4.45 2.82
N VAL A 155 5.78 -4.18 3.00
CA VAL A 155 4.82 -4.05 1.90
C VAL A 155 4.47 -2.57 1.74
N ASP A 156 4.78 -2.02 0.58
CA ASP A 156 4.47 -0.65 0.20
C ASP A 156 3.12 -0.62 -0.54
N ALA A 157 2.10 -0.13 0.14
CA ALA A 157 0.74 0.06 -0.35
C ALA A 157 0.21 1.47 -0.06
N VAL A 158 1.10 2.50 -0.11
CA VAL A 158 0.69 3.88 0.18
C VAL A 158 0.07 4.54 -1.04
N PHE A 159 0.81 4.59 -2.15
CA PHE A 159 0.36 5.18 -3.41
C PHE A 159 0.51 4.19 -4.55
N GLY A 160 -0.51 4.08 -5.41
CA GLY A 160 -0.45 3.41 -6.70
C GLY A 160 -0.51 4.44 -7.84
N ILE A 161 -1.32 4.16 -8.88
CA ILE A 161 -1.46 5.02 -10.08
C ILE A 161 -2.01 6.42 -9.82
N GLY A 162 -2.46 6.75 -8.61
CA GLY A 162 -3.08 8.04 -8.29
C GLY A 162 -2.13 9.19 -7.95
N LEU A 163 -0.81 8.96 -7.95
CA LEU A 163 0.16 9.97 -7.53
C LEU A 163 0.55 10.88 -8.71
N HIS A 164 0.08 12.15 -8.69
CA HIS A 164 0.34 13.14 -9.75
C HIS A 164 0.95 14.44 -9.24
N ARG A 165 1.38 14.50 -7.99
CA ARG A 165 2.00 15.69 -7.37
C ARG A 165 3.08 15.27 -6.39
N PRO A 166 4.05 16.15 -6.07
CA PRO A 166 5.07 15.85 -5.06
C PRO A 166 4.48 15.37 -3.75
N VAL A 167 5.14 14.40 -3.14
CA VAL A 167 4.78 13.87 -1.82
C VAL A 167 5.27 14.84 -0.75
N GLU A 168 4.34 15.38 0.04
CA GLU A 168 4.60 16.40 1.05
C GLU A 168 3.96 16.04 2.40
N GLY A 169 4.33 16.78 3.45
CA GLY A 169 3.74 16.66 4.79
C GLY A 169 3.88 15.25 5.36
N VAL A 170 2.87 14.80 6.09
CA VAL A 170 2.86 13.50 6.78
C VAL A 170 3.18 12.30 5.86
N TYR A 171 2.78 12.35 4.61
CA TYR A 171 3.10 11.29 3.66
C TYR A 171 4.59 11.26 3.30
N ARG A 172 5.24 12.45 3.17
CA ARG A 172 6.68 12.54 2.93
C ARG A 172 7.46 11.95 4.11
N ASP A 173 7.06 12.28 5.33
CA ASP A 173 7.68 11.78 6.54
C ASP A 173 7.47 10.26 6.67
N PHE A 174 6.28 9.76 6.32
CA PHE A 174 5.97 8.34 6.33
C PHE A 174 6.83 7.55 5.31
N LEU A 175 6.95 8.04 4.07
CA LEU A 175 7.82 7.41 3.08
C LEU A 175 9.29 7.47 3.53
N ALA A 176 9.74 8.57 4.16
CA ALA A 176 11.08 8.68 4.70
C ALA A 176 11.35 7.61 5.78
N GLU A 177 10.37 7.34 6.66
CA GLU A 177 10.45 6.26 7.64
C GLU A 177 10.49 4.88 6.96
N MET A 178 9.65 4.64 5.93
CA MET A 178 9.68 3.39 5.16
C MET A 178 11.04 3.14 4.51
N VAL A 179 11.72 4.21 4.04
CA VAL A 179 13.08 4.12 3.49
C VAL A 179 14.10 3.83 4.60
N ARG A 180 13.96 4.47 5.77
CA ARG A 180 14.91 4.43 6.89
C ARG A 180 14.95 3.10 7.63
N ILE A 181 13.79 2.45 7.86
CA ILE A 181 13.71 1.23 8.67
C ILE A 181 14.54 0.09 8.07
N ARG A 182 15.08 -0.76 8.94
CA ARG A 182 15.78 -1.99 8.50
C ARG A 182 14.75 -3.01 8.05
N LYS A 183 14.98 -3.54 6.86
CA LYS A 183 14.18 -4.57 6.22
C LYS A 183 15.05 -5.40 5.28
N THR A 184 14.67 -6.63 5.04
CA THR A 184 15.40 -7.53 4.12
C THR A 184 14.76 -7.59 2.74
N PHE A 185 13.51 -7.17 2.62
CA PHE A 185 12.76 -7.21 1.38
C PHE A 185 11.64 -6.17 1.37
N THR A 186 11.40 -5.58 0.20
CA THR A 186 10.29 -4.64 -0.05
C THR A 186 9.47 -5.10 -1.24
N LEU A 187 8.16 -5.30 -1.02
CA LEU A 187 7.18 -5.54 -2.07
C LEU A 187 6.33 -4.29 -2.26
N ALA A 188 6.33 -3.72 -3.47
CA ALA A 188 5.42 -2.63 -3.83
C ALA A 188 4.13 -3.19 -4.46
N VAL A 189 3.00 -2.68 -3.99
CA VAL A 189 1.67 -2.97 -4.53
C VAL A 189 1.36 -1.96 -5.62
N ASP A 190 1.19 -2.44 -6.84
CA ASP A 190 0.89 -1.73 -8.07
C ASP A 190 2.03 -0.84 -8.60
N VAL A 191 2.46 0.18 -7.87
CA VAL A 191 3.56 1.09 -8.21
C VAL A 191 4.30 1.44 -6.93
N PRO A 192 5.65 1.49 -6.91
CA PRO A 192 6.39 1.96 -5.74
C PRO A 192 5.96 3.37 -5.35
N SER A 193 5.62 3.56 -4.08
CA SER A 193 5.15 4.85 -3.58
C SER A 193 6.19 5.95 -3.78
N GLY A 194 5.75 7.03 -4.40
CA GLY A 194 6.61 8.15 -4.79
C GLY A 194 7.03 8.16 -6.26
N ILE A 195 6.74 7.10 -7.03
CA ILE A 195 6.96 7.07 -8.49
C ILE A 195 5.67 7.48 -9.21
N ASN A 196 5.79 8.39 -10.17
CA ASN A 196 4.68 8.73 -11.07
C ASN A 196 4.45 7.59 -12.06
N SER A 197 3.23 7.05 -12.09
CA SER A 197 2.87 5.89 -12.91
C SER A 197 2.90 6.13 -14.42
N ASP A 198 2.86 7.39 -14.85
CA ASP A 198 2.87 7.77 -16.27
C ASP A 198 4.28 8.14 -16.75
N THR A 199 5.02 8.94 -15.96
CA THR A 199 6.33 9.48 -16.37
C THR A 199 7.51 8.67 -15.82
N GLY A 200 7.37 7.98 -14.68
CA GLY A 200 8.45 7.31 -13.98
C GLY A 200 9.32 8.23 -13.13
N GLU A 201 8.96 9.51 -13.03
CA GLU A 201 9.69 10.49 -12.22
C GLU A 201 9.45 10.28 -10.72
N VAL A 202 10.48 10.55 -9.91
CA VAL A 202 10.36 10.56 -8.45
C VAL A 202 9.62 11.82 -8.00
N MET A 203 8.51 11.65 -7.32
CA MET A 203 7.67 12.73 -6.81
C MET A 203 8.16 13.24 -5.44
N GLY A 204 9.42 13.66 -5.38
CA GLY A 204 10.09 14.21 -4.19
C GLY A 204 10.77 13.16 -3.32
N ILE A 205 10.12 12.05 -3.02
CA ILE A 205 10.67 10.88 -2.33
C ILE A 205 9.99 9.62 -2.85
N ALA A 206 10.74 8.51 -2.97
CA ALA A 206 10.17 7.24 -3.38
C ALA A 206 10.74 6.06 -2.58
N VAL A 207 9.95 5.01 -2.43
CA VAL A 207 10.33 3.74 -1.83
C VAL A 207 10.93 2.85 -2.91
N GLN A 208 12.11 2.30 -2.66
CA GLN A 208 12.72 1.32 -3.55
C GLN A 208 12.20 -0.07 -3.20
N ALA A 209 11.62 -0.75 -4.18
CA ALA A 209 11.14 -2.12 -4.07
C ALA A 209 12.15 -3.13 -4.62
N ASP A 210 12.15 -4.34 -4.05
CA ASP A 210 12.80 -5.51 -4.64
C ASP A 210 11.90 -6.13 -5.71
N VAL A 211 10.58 -6.07 -5.47
CA VAL A 211 9.54 -6.57 -6.38
C VAL A 211 8.37 -5.60 -6.40
N THR A 212 7.88 -5.30 -7.60
CA THR A 212 6.61 -4.60 -7.80
C THR A 212 5.59 -5.57 -8.40
N VAL A 213 4.50 -5.83 -7.69
CA VAL A 213 3.36 -6.58 -8.19
C VAL A 213 2.35 -5.59 -8.75
N THR A 214 2.31 -5.45 -10.07
CA THR A 214 1.41 -4.52 -10.76
C THR A 214 0.25 -5.26 -11.43
N PHE A 215 -0.90 -4.61 -11.52
CA PHE A 215 -2.15 -5.28 -11.86
C PHE A 215 -2.61 -4.97 -13.29
N GLY A 216 -3.14 -6.01 -13.96
CA GLY A 216 -3.67 -5.97 -15.30
C GLY A 216 -2.62 -5.73 -16.37
N ARG A 217 -2.07 -4.54 -16.44
CA ARG A 217 -1.00 -4.15 -17.38
C ARG A 217 0.13 -3.44 -16.63
N SER A 218 1.36 -3.54 -17.17
CA SER A 218 2.48 -2.75 -16.67
C SER A 218 2.24 -1.26 -16.88
N LYS A 219 2.65 -0.42 -15.92
CA LYS A 219 2.52 1.03 -16.04
C LYS A 219 3.76 1.62 -16.71
N THR A 220 3.55 2.62 -17.56
CA THR A 220 4.61 3.29 -18.31
C THR A 220 5.72 3.78 -17.39
N GLY A 221 5.36 4.34 -16.23
CA GLY A 221 6.31 4.86 -15.25
C GLY A 221 7.21 3.82 -14.60
N LEU A 222 6.83 2.53 -14.61
CA LEU A 222 7.69 1.47 -14.06
C LEU A 222 8.90 1.16 -14.96
N VAL A 223 8.82 1.52 -16.24
CA VAL A 223 9.83 1.20 -17.27
C VAL A 223 10.49 2.44 -17.89
N ARG A 224 10.17 3.63 -17.39
CA ARG A 224 10.71 4.92 -17.87
C ARG A 224 11.35 5.73 -16.75
N ALA A 225 12.18 6.68 -17.12
CA ALA A 225 12.88 7.60 -16.22
C ALA A 225 13.54 6.87 -15.04
N GLU A 226 13.24 7.30 -13.79
CA GLU A 226 13.78 6.67 -12.59
C GLU A 226 13.02 5.38 -12.19
N GLY A 227 11.82 5.15 -12.75
CA GLY A 227 10.97 4.00 -12.40
C GLY A 227 11.69 2.64 -12.33
N PRO A 228 12.51 2.24 -13.33
CA PRO A 228 13.25 0.97 -13.29
C PRO A 228 14.18 0.82 -12.08
N ALA A 229 14.73 1.92 -11.57
CA ALA A 229 15.62 1.90 -10.40
C ALA A 229 14.86 1.65 -9.09
N PHE A 230 13.56 1.96 -9.06
CA PHE A 230 12.71 1.81 -7.88
C PHE A 230 11.79 0.58 -7.94
N ALA A 231 11.44 0.10 -9.13
CA ALA A 231 10.46 -0.97 -9.29
C ALA A 231 10.97 -2.38 -8.95
N GLY A 232 12.29 -2.61 -9.00
CA GLY A 232 12.85 -3.95 -8.86
C GLY A 232 12.32 -4.91 -9.94
N GLU A 233 12.05 -6.15 -9.57
CA GLU A 233 11.41 -7.13 -10.46
C GLU A 233 9.93 -6.75 -10.66
N ILE A 234 9.50 -6.53 -11.90
CA ILE A 234 8.11 -6.15 -12.21
C ILE A 234 7.31 -7.40 -12.56
N LEU A 235 6.30 -7.71 -11.76
CA LEU A 235 5.39 -8.84 -11.94
C LEU A 235 4.00 -8.35 -12.29
N VAL A 236 3.61 -8.52 -13.54
CA VAL A 236 2.26 -8.18 -14.01
C VAL A 236 1.31 -9.32 -13.69
N LYS A 237 0.26 -9.04 -12.92
CA LYS A 237 -0.76 -10.02 -12.53
C LYS A 237 -2.11 -9.65 -13.13
N GLU A 238 -2.69 -10.57 -13.92
CA GLU A 238 -4.06 -10.42 -14.41
C GLU A 238 -5.06 -10.49 -13.24
N ILE A 239 -6.02 -9.55 -13.23
CA ILE A 239 -7.00 -9.41 -12.13
C ILE A 239 -8.47 -9.54 -12.59
N GLY A 240 -8.69 -9.89 -13.84
CA GLY A 240 -10.03 -10.11 -14.38
C GLY A 240 -10.61 -8.92 -15.15
N ILE A 241 -9.81 -7.90 -15.45
CA ILE A 241 -10.24 -6.81 -16.34
C ILE A 241 -10.20 -7.30 -17.79
N PRO A 242 -11.34 -7.32 -18.53
CA PRO A 242 -11.39 -7.77 -19.90
C PRO A 242 -10.60 -6.87 -20.86
N GLU A 243 -10.09 -7.44 -21.95
CA GLU A 243 -9.31 -6.71 -22.97
C GLU A 243 -10.08 -5.51 -23.55
N GLU A 244 -11.40 -5.66 -23.72
CA GLU A 244 -12.28 -4.57 -24.18
C GLU A 244 -12.15 -3.30 -23.34
N ALA A 245 -11.98 -3.43 -22.01
CA ALA A 245 -11.81 -2.29 -21.12
C ALA A 245 -10.49 -1.55 -21.38
N TYR A 246 -9.40 -2.29 -21.64
CA TYR A 246 -8.11 -1.69 -22.01
C TYR A 246 -8.16 -1.01 -23.37
N GLU A 247 -8.80 -1.64 -24.36
CA GLU A 247 -9.01 -1.03 -25.68
C GLU A 247 -9.85 0.24 -25.60
N ALA A 248 -10.89 0.26 -24.78
CA ALA A 248 -11.70 1.44 -24.54
C ALA A 248 -10.89 2.57 -23.88
N ALA A 249 -10.06 2.23 -22.89
CA ALA A 249 -9.19 3.18 -22.19
C ALA A 249 -8.14 3.81 -23.12
N VAL A 250 -7.47 3.00 -23.95
CA VAL A 250 -6.47 3.49 -24.94
C VAL A 250 -7.14 4.38 -26.00
N ARG A 251 -8.35 4.04 -26.46
CA ARG A 251 -9.11 4.91 -27.40
C ARG A 251 -9.49 6.24 -26.76
N GLN A 252 -9.81 6.25 -25.49
CA GLN A 252 -10.21 7.48 -24.77
C GLN A 252 -8.99 8.36 -24.42
N TYR A 253 -7.86 7.77 -24.13
CA TYR A 253 -6.61 8.44 -23.75
C TYR A 253 -5.47 7.91 -24.62
N PRO A 254 -5.33 8.36 -25.87
CA PRO A 254 -4.22 7.99 -26.74
C PRO A 254 -2.89 8.53 -26.18
N ASP A 255 -1.77 7.82 -26.46
CA ASP A 255 -0.40 8.21 -26.04
C ASP A 255 0.06 9.52 -26.66
#